data_2c4a38d0b0999a49ecdad629fc875670
#
_entry.id   2c4a38d0b0999a49ecdad629fc875670
#
_cell.length_a   1.000
_cell.length_b   1.000
_cell.length_c   1.000
_cell.angle_alpha   90.00
_cell.angle_beta   90.00
_cell.angle_gamma   90.00
#
_symmetry.space_group_name_H-M   'P 1'
#
loop_
_entity.id
_entity.type
_entity.pdbx_description
1 polymer ?
#
loop_
_entity_poly.entity_id
_entity_poly.type
_entity_poly.pdbx_seq_one_letter_code
_entity_poly.pdbx_strand_id
1 'polypeptide(L)'
;MKNFFLIASAFLMLSFASCSDANPVLTVEGGDLQGVLTETKGVIAYKGVPFAAPPVDELRWKAPQPVVPWEGVKTADAYGPAAWQTAWNPESFYGREWRASGSVPFSEDCLYLNIWTPAAGKKGKKLPVAMWIHGGGYREGFAFEPEMDGGEDWASRGVILVSVTYRLGLFGFFSHPLLSNESEHKVSGNYGLMDQAAALKWIYNNIEQFGGDPNNITVFGQSAGAGSVQALCASPYSRGMVAKAISMSGGGLSDRRPGIPLDTAAFANQEMMAHFDINSLDQMRSLTFDEMTSMTRAYVAVTGKRPMLSPLIDNYFLTGTFSELAKTNEIPDIPYMFGYTANDMFDMAQAIGDFCKLRAETSDKPAFAYIFSRQLPGDDSGAFHSSDLWYIFHSFRHSWRPFNSGDEALSQKMLDFWTNFARYGNPNGNAETVWPAYTNASPKFMVLDVDGEEATFSMTDTPEFKRPASLR
;
A
#
# COMPACT_ATOMS: atom_id res chain seq x y z
N MET A 1 87.42 -5.86 13.55
CA MET A 1 86.27 -6.68 13.11
C MET A 1 85.05 -6.16 13.86
N LYS A 2 84.24 -5.36 13.22
CA LYS A 2 83.06 -4.75 13.82
C LYS A 2 81.83 -5.34 13.14
N ASN A 3 81.06 -6.11 13.89
CA ASN A 3 79.77 -6.68 13.42
C ASN A 3 78.69 -5.61 13.44
N PHE A 4 78.09 -5.31 12.33
CA PHE A 4 76.88 -4.50 12.19
C PHE A 4 75.68 -5.44 12.20
N PHE A 5 74.81 -5.31 13.24
CA PHE A 5 73.49 -5.92 13.24
C PHE A 5 72.49 -4.97 12.60
N LEU A 6 71.92 -5.36 11.45
CA LEU A 6 70.75 -4.69 10.84
C LEU A 6 69.49 -5.22 11.51
N ILE A 7 68.78 -4.36 12.22
CA ILE A 7 67.41 -4.61 12.68
C ILE A 7 66.45 -4.15 11.61
N ALA A 8 65.82 -5.12 10.94
CA ALA A 8 64.71 -4.84 9.99
C ALA A 8 63.41 -4.68 10.78
N SER A 9 62.92 -3.46 10.92
CA SER A 9 61.59 -3.15 11.45
C SER A 9 60.54 -3.41 10.39
N ALA A 10 59.79 -4.49 10.53
CA ALA A 10 58.58 -4.74 9.74
C ALA A 10 57.46 -3.85 10.21
N PHE A 11 57.10 -2.82 9.44
CA PHE A 11 55.89 -2.03 9.66
C PHE A 11 54.69 -2.87 9.17
N LEU A 12 53.92 -3.38 10.10
CA LEU A 12 52.63 -4.03 9.82
C LEU A 12 51.63 -2.89 9.60
N MET A 13 51.32 -2.54 8.33
CA MET A 13 50.20 -1.67 8.00
C MET A 13 48.90 -2.43 8.28
N LEU A 14 48.29 -2.18 9.42
CA LEU A 14 46.89 -2.50 9.65
C LEU A 14 46.06 -1.55 8.79
N SER A 15 45.59 -2.04 7.66
CA SER A 15 44.53 -1.39 6.90
C SER A 15 43.24 -1.49 7.73
N PHE A 16 42.93 -0.43 8.46
CA PHE A 16 41.58 -0.22 8.97
C PHE A 16 40.70 -0.05 7.72
N ALA A 17 40.00 -1.12 7.34
CA ALA A 17 38.87 -1.00 6.45
C ALA A 17 37.84 -0.16 7.20
N SER A 18 37.82 1.14 6.92
CA SER A 18 36.70 2.01 7.26
C SER A 18 35.48 1.38 6.59
N CYS A 19 34.57 0.82 7.39
CA CYS A 19 33.23 0.50 6.96
C CYS A 19 32.55 1.87 6.74
N SER A 20 32.83 2.51 5.63
CA SER A 20 32.00 3.62 5.15
C SER A 20 30.62 2.99 4.89
N ASP A 21 29.56 3.62 5.40
CA ASP A 21 28.19 3.28 5.01
C ASP A 21 28.12 3.43 3.48
N ALA A 22 28.38 2.32 2.78
CA ALA A 22 28.47 2.33 1.34
C ALA A 22 27.08 2.55 0.77
N ASN A 23 26.91 3.59 -0.05
CA ASN A 23 25.71 3.80 -0.85
C ASN A 23 25.91 3.13 -2.22
N PRO A 24 25.56 1.86 -2.37
CA PRO A 24 25.88 1.09 -3.57
C PRO A 24 25.01 1.50 -4.75
N VAL A 25 25.57 1.37 -5.95
CA VAL A 25 24.79 1.35 -7.18
C VAL A 25 24.20 -0.06 -7.32
N LEU A 26 22.90 -0.14 -7.54
CA LEU A 26 22.15 -1.39 -7.73
C LEU A 26 21.67 -1.51 -9.17
N THR A 27 21.83 -2.67 -9.78
CA THR A 27 21.27 -2.97 -11.10
C THR A 27 19.91 -3.61 -10.95
N VAL A 28 18.88 -3.00 -11.52
CA VAL A 28 17.48 -3.45 -11.51
C VAL A 28 16.90 -3.48 -12.92
N GLU A 29 15.65 -3.94 -13.06
CA GLU A 29 14.92 -3.77 -14.32
C GLU A 29 14.89 -2.30 -14.71
N GLY A 30 15.36 -2.01 -15.91
CA GLY A 30 15.46 -0.66 -16.48
C GLY A 30 16.86 -0.05 -16.42
N GLY A 31 17.74 -0.38 -15.45
CA GLY A 31 19.10 0.16 -15.39
C GLY A 31 19.71 0.22 -13.99
N ASP A 32 20.72 1.06 -13.84
CA ASP A 32 21.43 1.23 -12.59
C ASP A 32 20.79 2.33 -11.72
N LEU A 33 20.66 2.05 -10.42
CA LEU A 33 20.08 2.97 -9.42
C LEU A 33 21.07 3.26 -8.31
N GLN A 34 21.05 4.51 -7.83
CA GLN A 34 21.67 4.90 -6.57
C GLN A 34 20.67 5.64 -5.70
N GLY A 35 20.49 5.16 -4.45
CA GLY A 35 19.60 5.79 -3.46
C GLY A 35 20.27 6.95 -2.72
N VAL A 36 19.65 7.38 -1.65
CA VAL A 36 20.15 8.41 -0.74
C VAL A 36 20.26 7.86 0.69
N LEU A 37 21.29 8.27 1.41
CA LEU A 37 21.40 8.00 2.84
C LEU A 37 20.29 8.79 3.56
N THR A 38 19.65 8.12 4.52
CA THR A 38 18.63 8.75 5.36
C THR A 38 19.24 9.26 6.67
N GLU A 39 18.42 9.90 7.51
CA GLU A 39 18.84 10.32 8.86
C GLU A 39 19.09 9.09 9.76
N THR A 40 18.40 7.99 9.52
CA THR A 40 18.58 6.74 10.25
C THR A 40 19.83 6.02 9.74
N LYS A 41 20.84 5.92 10.60
CA LYS A 41 22.11 5.28 10.26
C LYS A 41 21.92 3.89 9.66
N GLY A 42 22.51 3.67 8.49
CA GLY A 42 22.49 2.37 7.80
C GLY A 42 21.22 2.12 6.97
N VAL A 43 20.27 3.05 6.93
CA VAL A 43 19.10 2.99 6.06
C VAL A 43 19.35 3.81 4.80
N ILE A 44 19.04 3.24 3.64
CA ILE A 44 19.10 3.90 2.34
C ILE A 44 17.68 3.96 1.77
N ALA A 45 17.29 5.14 1.29
CA ALA A 45 16.04 5.35 0.59
C ALA A 45 16.26 5.43 -0.91
N TYR A 46 15.38 4.80 -1.69
CA TYR A 46 15.27 4.92 -3.13
C TYR A 46 13.88 5.48 -3.42
N LYS A 47 13.82 6.71 -3.92
CA LYS A 47 12.55 7.43 -4.17
C LYS A 47 12.34 7.60 -5.67
N GLY A 48 11.10 7.44 -6.15
CA GLY A 48 10.77 7.64 -7.54
C GLY A 48 11.38 6.58 -8.48
N VAL A 49 11.42 5.32 -8.06
CA VAL A 49 11.90 4.21 -8.88
C VAL A 49 10.80 3.78 -9.84
N PRO A 50 10.97 3.87 -11.18
CA PRO A 50 9.96 3.45 -12.12
C PRO A 50 9.82 1.92 -12.13
N PHE A 51 8.59 1.42 -12.05
CA PHE A 51 8.30 -0.03 -12.15
C PHE A 51 7.55 -0.43 -13.41
N ALA A 52 7.13 0.55 -14.20
CA ALA A 52 6.49 0.36 -15.51
C ALA A 52 6.75 1.58 -16.40
N ALA A 53 6.47 1.45 -17.70
CA ALA A 53 6.50 2.57 -18.63
C ALA A 53 5.43 3.61 -18.27
N PRO A 54 5.66 4.91 -18.50
CA PRO A 54 4.64 5.95 -18.31
C PRO A 54 3.37 5.63 -19.08
N PRO A 55 2.18 5.58 -18.44
CA PRO A 55 0.91 5.24 -19.08
C PRO A 55 0.26 6.46 -19.77
N VAL A 56 1.02 7.13 -20.60
CA VAL A 56 0.65 8.37 -21.30
C VAL A 56 0.29 8.09 -22.78
N ASP A 57 -0.36 9.03 -23.42
CA ASP A 57 -0.68 9.02 -24.85
C ASP A 57 -1.36 7.71 -25.28
N GLU A 58 -0.71 6.95 -26.16
CA GLU A 58 -1.17 5.65 -26.65
C GLU A 58 -1.28 4.58 -25.55
N LEU A 59 -0.56 4.74 -24.43
CA LEU A 59 -0.57 3.82 -23.28
C LEU A 59 -1.66 4.20 -22.26
N ARG A 60 -2.31 5.35 -22.39
CA ARG A 60 -3.46 5.70 -21.56
C ARG A 60 -4.55 4.62 -21.72
N TRP A 61 -5.05 4.11 -20.58
CA TRP A 61 -6.01 3.01 -20.51
C TRP A 61 -5.53 1.71 -21.17
N LYS A 62 -4.23 1.43 -21.08
CA LYS A 62 -3.67 0.09 -21.35
C LYS A 62 -3.11 -0.52 -20.06
N ALA A 63 -2.98 -1.83 -20.04
CA ALA A 63 -2.25 -2.53 -19.00
C ALA A 63 -0.83 -1.97 -18.88
N PRO A 64 -0.22 -1.93 -17.67
CA PRO A 64 1.14 -1.43 -17.49
C PRO A 64 2.12 -2.19 -18.38
N GLN A 65 3.02 -1.43 -19.02
CA GLN A 65 4.05 -1.97 -19.91
C GLN A 65 5.40 -2.06 -19.18
N PRO A 66 6.33 -2.89 -19.65
CA PRO A 66 7.65 -3.01 -19.07
C PRO A 66 8.34 -1.66 -18.89
N VAL A 67 9.18 -1.56 -17.86
CA VAL A 67 9.99 -0.36 -17.59
C VAL A 67 10.77 0.06 -18.83
N VAL A 68 10.78 1.36 -19.12
CA VAL A 68 11.63 1.93 -20.17
C VAL A 68 13.08 1.96 -19.67
N PRO A 69 14.02 1.29 -20.33
CA PRO A 69 15.42 1.31 -19.93
C PRO A 69 16.03 2.72 -19.96
N TRP A 70 16.95 2.99 -19.02
CA TRP A 70 17.71 4.24 -18.99
C TRP A 70 19.22 3.96 -19.03
N GLU A 71 19.97 4.95 -19.51
CA GLU A 71 21.43 4.90 -19.54
C GLU A 71 22.04 5.55 -18.28
N GLY A 72 23.20 5.04 -17.86
CA GLY A 72 23.93 5.54 -16.70
C GLY A 72 23.26 5.19 -15.37
N VAL A 73 23.69 5.87 -14.31
CA VAL A 73 23.16 5.69 -12.96
C VAL A 73 22.07 6.71 -12.68
N LYS A 74 20.84 6.26 -12.42
CA LYS A 74 19.73 7.10 -11.99
C LYS A 74 19.83 7.32 -10.48
N THR A 75 19.90 8.58 -10.06
CA THR A 75 19.78 8.93 -8.64
C THR A 75 18.30 8.89 -8.24
N ALA A 76 17.97 8.03 -7.28
CA ALA A 76 16.62 7.83 -6.76
C ALA A 76 16.44 8.64 -5.45
N ASP A 77 16.49 9.98 -5.54
CA ASP A 77 16.51 10.92 -4.42
C ASP A 77 15.22 11.73 -4.25
N ALA A 78 14.33 11.69 -5.23
CA ALA A 78 13.07 12.44 -5.23
C ALA A 78 11.89 11.53 -5.55
N TYR A 79 10.76 11.79 -4.91
CA TYR A 79 9.50 11.10 -5.23
C TYR A 79 9.06 11.39 -6.67
N GLY A 80 8.51 10.38 -7.34
CA GLY A 80 7.81 10.59 -8.60
C GLY A 80 6.49 11.36 -8.40
N PRO A 81 5.85 11.82 -9.49
CA PRO A 81 4.55 12.48 -9.40
C PRO A 81 3.47 11.54 -8.82
N ALA A 82 2.49 12.14 -8.14
CA ALA A 82 1.26 11.43 -7.80
C ALA A 82 0.37 11.25 -9.05
N ALA A 83 -0.50 10.24 -9.04
CA ALA A 83 -1.47 10.05 -10.09
C ALA A 83 -2.43 11.25 -10.19
N TRP A 84 -2.89 11.57 -11.40
CA TRP A 84 -3.88 12.62 -11.62
C TRP A 84 -5.11 12.42 -10.73
N GLN A 85 -5.43 13.44 -9.96
CA GLN A 85 -6.53 13.50 -9.02
C GLN A 85 -6.96 14.96 -8.78
N THR A 86 -8.13 15.15 -8.17
CA THR A 86 -8.50 16.48 -7.70
C THR A 86 -7.66 16.80 -6.46
N ALA A 87 -7.05 17.98 -6.46
CA ALA A 87 -6.29 18.45 -5.29
C ALA A 87 -7.18 18.45 -4.04
N TRP A 88 -6.61 18.07 -2.93
CA TRP A 88 -7.31 18.03 -1.64
C TRP A 88 -7.80 19.43 -1.26
N ASN A 89 -9.06 19.48 -0.81
CA ASN A 89 -9.57 20.70 -0.20
C ASN A 89 -8.92 20.85 1.19
N PRO A 90 -8.08 21.88 1.43
CA PRO A 90 -7.40 22.06 2.70
C PRO A 90 -8.38 22.31 3.88
N GLU A 91 -9.61 22.74 3.59
CA GLU A 91 -10.66 22.94 4.58
C GLU A 91 -11.47 21.67 4.88
N SER A 92 -11.27 20.60 4.11
CA SER A 92 -11.88 19.31 4.41
C SER A 92 -11.28 18.69 5.68
N PHE A 93 -11.98 17.71 6.25
CA PHE A 93 -11.48 16.99 7.42
C PHE A 93 -10.08 16.41 7.15
N TYR A 94 -9.91 15.63 6.09
CA TYR A 94 -8.63 15.02 5.75
C TYR A 94 -7.60 16.03 5.24
N GLY A 95 -8.01 17.11 4.56
CA GLY A 95 -7.11 18.18 4.17
C GLY A 95 -6.44 18.87 5.37
N ARG A 96 -7.20 19.04 6.47
CA ARG A 96 -6.67 19.54 7.74
C ARG A 96 -5.86 18.50 8.50
N GLU A 97 -6.33 17.25 8.48
CA GLU A 97 -5.70 16.15 9.22
C GLU A 97 -4.31 15.84 8.67
N TRP A 98 -4.21 15.58 7.39
CA TRP A 98 -2.96 15.13 6.78
C TRP A 98 -2.03 16.28 6.43
N ARG A 99 -2.51 17.53 6.44
CA ARG A 99 -1.70 18.72 6.14
C ARG A 99 -0.76 18.52 4.97
N ALA A 100 -1.25 17.96 3.89
CA ALA A 100 -0.47 17.82 2.67
C ALA A 100 0.05 19.19 2.22
N SER A 101 1.14 19.63 2.83
CA SER A 101 1.75 20.94 2.63
C SER A 101 2.60 20.88 1.37
N GLY A 102 2.23 21.67 0.40
CA GLY A 102 2.99 21.82 -0.82
C GLY A 102 2.22 21.38 -2.06
N SER A 103 2.66 21.82 -3.21
CA SER A 103 2.14 21.35 -4.49
C SER A 103 2.76 20.00 -4.81
N VAL A 104 2.03 18.91 -4.58
CA VAL A 104 2.40 17.62 -5.12
C VAL A 104 2.15 17.64 -6.63
N PRO A 105 3.16 17.38 -7.47
CA PRO A 105 2.95 17.32 -8.90
C PRO A 105 2.07 16.12 -9.26
N PHE A 106 0.99 16.34 -10.01
CA PHE A 106 0.14 15.30 -10.57
C PHE A 106 0.51 15.01 -12.02
N SER A 107 0.54 13.73 -12.40
CA SER A 107 0.84 13.30 -13.75
C SER A 107 0.18 11.97 -14.07
N GLU A 108 -0.01 11.68 -15.36
CA GLU A 108 -0.26 10.32 -15.82
C GLU A 108 1.01 9.45 -15.73
N ASP A 109 2.19 10.07 -15.92
CA ASP A 109 3.47 9.44 -15.60
C ASP A 109 3.65 9.36 -14.09
N CYS A 110 3.03 8.35 -13.46
CA CYS A 110 2.95 8.17 -12.00
C CYS A 110 3.33 6.77 -11.52
N LEU A 111 3.81 5.88 -12.40
CA LEU A 111 4.08 4.49 -12.03
C LEU A 111 5.45 4.33 -11.39
N TYR A 112 5.57 4.81 -10.16
CA TYR A 112 6.77 4.82 -9.35
C TYR A 112 6.55 4.15 -8.00
N LEU A 113 7.64 3.59 -7.45
CA LEU A 113 7.67 3.08 -6.09
C LEU A 113 8.84 3.69 -5.31
N ASN A 114 8.76 3.59 -3.98
CA ASN A 114 9.80 4.06 -3.08
C ASN A 114 10.22 2.92 -2.17
N ILE A 115 11.51 2.80 -1.84
CA ILE A 115 12.06 1.68 -1.07
C ILE A 115 12.92 2.24 0.05
N TRP A 116 12.74 1.72 1.28
CA TRP A 116 13.64 1.95 2.42
C TRP A 116 14.23 0.62 2.86
N THR A 117 15.55 0.54 2.89
CA THR A 117 16.25 -0.70 3.22
C THR A 117 17.49 -0.47 4.07
N PRO A 118 17.76 -1.33 5.08
CA PRO A 118 19.02 -1.34 5.81
C PRO A 118 20.08 -2.26 5.15
N ALA A 119 19.80 -2.81 3.98
CA ALA A 119 20.61 -3.87 3.39
C ALA A 119 20.87 -3.72 1.88
N ALA A 120 20.89 -2.48 1.37
CA ALA A 120 21.16 -2.21 -0.04
C ALA A 120 22.47 -2.89 -0.50
N GLY A 121 22.46 -3.57 -1.64
CA GLY A 121 23.59 -4.31 -2.19
C GLY A 121 23.97 -5.59 -1.44
N LYS A 122 23.30 -5.92 -0.34
CA LYS A 122 23.60 -7.10 0.49
C LYS A 122 22.71 -8.28 0.09
N LYS A 123 22.86 -8.77 -1.13
CA LYS A 123 22.15 -9.97 -1.61
C LYS A 123 22.31 -11.13 -0.62
N GLY A 124 21.26 -11.88 -0.40
CA GLY A 124 21.27 -13.02 0.53
C GLY A 124 20.96 -12.67 1.99
N LYS A 125 20.75 -11.38 2.36
CA LYS A 125 20.22 -10.99 3.67
C LYS A 125 18.81 -11.49 3.91
N LYS A 126 18.00 -11.61 2.85
CA LYS A 126 16.63 -12.16 2.86
C LYS A 126 15.74 -11.49 3.90
N LEU A 127 15.77 -10.16 3.93
CA LEU A 127 14.88 -9.39 4.80
C LEU A 127 13.42 -9.52 4.36
N PRO A 128 12.45 -9.54 5.27
CA PRO A 128 11.04 -9.44 4.93
C PRO A 128 10.76 -8.10 4.23
N VAL A 129 9.80 -8.13 3.32
CA VAL A 129 9.40 -6.99 2.51
C VAL A 129 7.94 -6.66 2.81
N ALA A 130 7.61 -5.39 2.98
CA ALA A 130 6.25 -4.90 3.16
C ALA A 130 5.93 -3.92 2.02
N MET A 131 4.98 -4.29 1.14
CA MET A 131 4.48 -3.46 0.05
C MET A 131 3.24 -2.71 0.52
N TRP A 132 3.35 -1.40 0.67
CA TRP A 132 2.27 -0.51 1.05
C TRP A 132 1.46 -0.04 -0.15
N ILE A 133 0.12 -0.13 -0.04
CA ILE A 133 -0.85 0.36 -1.02
C ILE A 133 -1.77 1.36 -0.32
N HIS A 134 -1.70 2.64 -0.73
CA HIS A 134 -2.46 3.72 -0.14
C HIS A 134 -3.97 3.63 -0.42
N GLY A 135 -4.76 4.29 0.41
CA GLY A 135 -6.21 4.41 0.29
C GLY A 135 -6.66 5.52 -0.65
N GLY A 136 -7.76 6.21 -0.26
CA GLY A 136 -8.31 7.34 -1.01
C GLY A 136 -9.41 6.96 -2.00
N GLY A 137 -10.16 5.87 -1.76
CA GLY A 137 -11.36 5.52 -2.54
C GLY A 137 -11.10 5.21 -4.01
N TYR A 138 -9.88 4.87 -4.41
CA TYR A 138 -9.41 4.71 -5.79
C TYR A 138 -9.46 6.00 -6.61
N ARG A 139 -9.57 7.17 -5.98
CA ARG A 139 -9.75 8.47 -6.64
C ARG A 139 -8.70 9.50 -6.26
N GLU A 140 -8.11 9.36 -5.08
CA GLU A 140 -7.15 10.28 -4.50
C GLU A 140 -6.12 9.51 -3.67
N GLY A 141 -5.07 10.19 -3.21
CA GLY A 141 -3.98 9.62 -2.42
C GLY A 141 -2.70 9.42 -3.23
N PHE A 142 -1.60 9.23 -2.52
CA PHE A 142 -0.28 8.94 -3.11
C PHE A 142 0.62 8.24 -2.08
N ALA A 143 1.66 7.61 -2.55
CA ALA A 143 2.49 6.69 -1.75
C ALA A 143 3.48 7.37 -0.77
N PHE A 144 3.47 8.70 -0.67
CA PHE A 144 4.40 9.50 0.15
C PHE A 144 3.68 10.64 0.88
N GLU A 145 2.42 10.42 1.24
CA GLU A 145 1.67 11.33 2.11
C GLU A 145 2.34 11.43 3.50
N PRO A 146 2.24 12.59 4.19
CA PRO A 146 2.96 12.81 5.45
C PRO A 146 2.67 11.77 6.54
N GLU A 147 1.45 11.26 6.63
CA GLU A 147 1.05 10.22 7.59
C GLU A 147 1.68 8.85 7.29
N MET A 148 2.22 8.65 6.09
CA MET A 148 2.86 7.41 5.65
C MET A 148 4.40 7.53 5.62
N ASP A 149 4.97 8.61 6.18
CA ASP A 149 6.42 8.84 6.23
C ASP A 149 7.08 8.07 7.39
N GLY A 150 7.07 6.75 7.29
CA GLY A 150 7.62 5.83 8.29
C GLY A 150 8.60 4.80 7.72
N GLY A 151 9.12 5.03 6.52
CA GLY A 151 9.99 4.06 5.85
C GLY A 151 11.26 3.74 6.64
N GLU A 152 11.83 4.71 7.33
CA GLU A 152 13.01 4.53 8.17
C GLU A 152 12.72 3.69 9.42
N ASP A 153 11.56 3.88 10.05
CA ASP A 153 11.13 3.13 11.23
C ASP A 153 10.93 1.63 10.91
N TRP A 154 10.33 1.32 9.77
CA TRP A 154 10.21 -0.05 9.27
C TRP A 154 11.57 -0.67 8.95
N ALA A 155 12.43 0.08 8.25
CA ALA A 155 13.76 -0.37 7.86
C ALA A 155 14.67 -0.59 9.08
N SER A 156 14.59 0.26 10.11
CA SER A 156 15.33 0.09 11.37
C SER A 156 14.97 -1.19 12.12
N ARG A 157 13.73 -1.68 11.93
CA ARG A 157 13.26 -2.98 12.42
C ARG A 157 13.61 -4.14 11.51
N GLY A 158 14.40 -3.90 10.45
CA GLY A 158 14.86 -4.93 9.51
C GLY A 158 13.75 -5.45 8.59
N VAL A 159 12.77 -4.64 8.25
CA VAL A 159 11.77 -4.89 7.21
C VAL A 159 11.95 -3.84 6.11
N ILE A 160 12.06 -4.29 4.87
CA ILE A 160 12.10 -3.37 3.73
C ILE A 160 10.69 -2.85 3.48
N LEU A 161 10.49 -1.53 3.59
CA LEU A 161 9.24 -0.91 3.20
C LEU A 161 9.31 -0.51 1.73
N VAL A 162 8.26 -0.84 0.98
CA VAL A 162 8.05 -0.38 -0.39
C VAL A 162 6.68 0.26 -0.49
N SER A 163 6.61 1.54 -0.83
CA SER A 163 5.34 2.21 -1.11
C SER A 163 5.15 2.41 -2.61
N VAL A 164 3.92 2.24 -3.11
CA VAL A 164 3.64 2.23 -4.54
C VAL A 164 2.57 3.26 -4.91
N THR A 165 2.81 4.00 -6.00
CA THR A 165 1.82 4.85 -6.64
C THR A 165 1.17 4.09 -7.80
N TYR A 166 -0.12 4.26 -8.02
CA TYR A 166 -0.89 3.58 -9.06
C TYR A 166 -1.92 4.54 -9.66
N ARG A 167 -2.39 4.28 -10.88
CA ARG A 167 -3.40 5.11 -11.55
C ARG A 167 -4.71 5.12 -10.78
N LEU A 168 -5.33 6.30 -10.72
CA LEU A 168 -6.55 6.58 -9.96
C LEU A 168 -7.69 7.07 -10.85
N GLY A 169 -8.91 7.01 -10.32
CA GLY A 169 -10.11 7.61 -10.88
C GLY A 169 -10.32 7.30 -12.37
N LEU A 170 -10.46 8.34 -13.16
CA LEU A 170 -10.71 8.26 -14.60
C LEU A 170 -9.58 7.55 -15.38
N PHE A 171 -8.33 7.66 -14.95
CA PHE A 171 -7.21 7.02 -15.63
C PHE A 171 -6.90 5.62 -15.13
N GLY A 172 -7.31 5.29 -13.89
CA GLY A 172 -7.07 3.98 -13.29
C GLY A 172 -8.22 2.99 -13.38
N PHE A 173 -9.47 3.49 -13.43
CA PHE A 173 -10.65 2.64 -13.26
C PHE A 173 -11.79 2.91 -14.28
N PHE A 174 -11.51 3.64 -15.34
CA PHE A 174 -12.47 3.89 -16.39
C PHE A 174 -12.56 2.73 -17.38
N SER A 175 -13.73 2.11 -17.48
CA SER A 175 -14.04 1.05 -18.44
C SER A 175 -14.90 1.60 -19.57
N HIS A 176 -14.72 1.09 -20.79
CA HIS A 176 -15.51 1.50 -21.95
C HIS A 176 -15.47 0.40 -23.02
N PRO A 177 -16.55 0.14 -23.79
CA PRO A 177 -16.55 -0.90 -24.82
C PRO A 177 -15.45 -0.74 -25.87
N LEU A 178 -15.11 0.49 -26.28
CA LEU A 178 -14.01 0.74 -27.22
C LEU A 178 -12.66 0.34 -26.63
N LEU A 179 -12.41 0.61 -25.34
CA LEU A 179 -11.19 0.20 -24.63
C LEU A 179 -11.12 -1.32 -24.50
N SER A 180 -12.24 -1.96 -24.15
CA SER A 180 -12.32 -3.42 -24.09
C SER A 180 -12.06 -4.06 -25.45
N ASN A 181 -12.58 -3.46 -26.53
CA ASN A 181 -12.38 -3.96 -27.89
C ASN A 181 -10.93 -3.81 -28.37
N GLU A 182 -10.23 -2.76 -27.98
CA GLU A 182 -8.81 -2.56 -28.27
C GLU A 182 -7.92 -3.56 -27.49
N SER A 183 -8.30 -3.90 -26.27
CA SER A 183 -7.55 -4.81 -25.41
C SER A 183 -7.51 -6.24 -26.00
N GLU A 184 -6.35 -6.89 -25.96
CA GLU A 184 -6.17 -8.28 -26.38
C GLU A 184 -7.12 -9.22 -25.60
N HIS A 185 -7.32 -8.96 -24.31
CA HIS A 185 -8.15 -9.78 -23.42
C HIS A 185 -9.60 -9.33 -23.34
N LYS A 186 -10.00 -8.32 -24.14
CA LYS A 186 -11.36 -7.77 -24.19
C LYS A 186 -11.84 -7.20 -22.85
N VAL A 187 -10.92 -6.65 -22.05
CA VAL A 187 -11.20 -6.05 -20.75
C VAL A 187 -10.71 -4.60 -20.66
N SER A 188 -11.31 -3.82 -19.75
CA SER A 188 -10.92 -2.45 -19.44
C SER A 188 -11.32 -2.10 -18.00
N GLY A 189 -10.70 -1.08 -17.39
CA GLY A 189 -11.17 -0.49 -16.13
C GLY A 189 -10.40 -0.89 -14.87
N ASN A 190 -9.64 -1.98 -14.84
CA ASN A 190 -8.84 -2.40 -13.68
C ASN A 190 -7.36 -1.95 -13.75
N TYR A 191 -7.07 -0.87 -14.47
CA TYR A 191 -5.67 -0.46 -14.74
C TYR A 191 -4.90 -0.16 -13.46
N GLY A 192 -5.53 0.52 -12.48
CA GLY A 192 -4.89 0.81 -11.19
C GLY A 192 -4.55 -0.46 -10.39
N LEU A 193 -5.38 -1.51 -10.45
CA LEU A 193 -5.06 -2.81 -9.85
C LEU A 193 -3.97 -3.55 -10.63
N MET A 194 -3.97 -3.44 -11.95
CA MET A 194 -2.91 -4.00 -12.80
C MET A 194 -1.56 -3.32 -12.51
N ASP A 195 -1.55 -2.00 -12.24
CA ASP A 195 -0.37 -1.26 -11.84
C ASP A 195 0.21 -1.80 -10.52
N GLN A 196 -0.66 -2.06 -9.53
CA GLN A 196 -0.25 -2.65 -8.25
C GLN A 196 0.32 -4.07 -8.43
N ALA A 197 -0.27 -4.88 -9.30
CA ALA A 197 0.26 -6.21 -9.62
C ALA A 197 1.61 -6.12 -10.37
N ALA A 198 1.78 -5.13 -11.26
CA ALA A 198 3.06 -4.87 -11.94
C ALA A 198 4.13 -4.40 -10.94
N ALA A 199 3.79 -3.52 -10.00
CA ALA A 199 4.69 -3.13 -8.92
C ALA A 199 5.10 -4.32 -8.04
N LEU A 200 4.15 -5.18 -7.65
CA LEU A 200 4.44 -6.41 -6.91
C LEU A 200 5.38 -7.33 -7.68
N LYS A 201 5.16 -7.50 -8.99
CA LYS A 201 6.04 -8.30 -9.86
C LYS A 201 7.43 -7.68 -9.96
N TRP A 202 7.53 -6.37 -10.11
CA TRP A 202 8.81 -5.67 -10.11
C TRP A 202 9.56 -5.86 -8.78
N ILE A 203 8.87 -5.73 -7.64
CA ILE A 203 9.43 -6.01 -6.31
C ILE A 203 9.93 -7.45 -6.26
N TYR A 204 9.11 -8.42 -6.65
CA TYR A 204 9.47 -9.83 -6.66
C TYR A 204 10.75 -10.10 -7.44
N ASN A 205 10.93 -9.45 -8.60
CA ASN A 205 12.08 -9.64 -9.47
C ASN A 205 13.35 -8.93 -8.99
N ASN A 206 13.22 -7.81 -8.29
CA ASN A 206 14.36 -6.90 -8.03
C ASN A 206 14.76 -6.79 -6.56
N ILE A 207 13.91 -7.20 -5.61
CA ILE A 207 14.09 -6.86 -4.20
C ILE A 207 15.33 -7.50 -3.54
N GLU A 208 15.89 -8.56 -4.13
CA GLU A 208 17.16 -9.14 -3.68
C GLU A 208 18.33 -8.15 -3.79
N GLN A 209 18.30 -7.23 -4.76
CA GLN A 209 19.32 -6.18 -4.88
C GLN A 209 19.33 -5.25 -3.65
N PHE A 210 18.17 -5.09 -3.03
CA PHE A 210 17.95 -4.28 -1.83
C PHE A 210 18.09 -5.09 -0.53
N GLY A 211 18.49 -6.38 -0.64
CA GLY A 211 18.65 -7.29 0.50
C GLY A 211 17.37 -7.98 0.96
N GLY A 212 16.28 -7.88 0.20
CA GLY A 212 14.98 -8.49 0.51
C GLY A 212 14.87 -9.95 0.08
N ASP A 213 13.83 -10.62 0.58
CA ASP A 213 13.43 -11.96 0.17
C ASP A 213 12.17 -11.89 -0.71
N PRO A 214 12.26 -12.21 -2.00
CA PRO A 214 11.11 -12.21 -2.90
C PRO A 214 10.02 -13.22 -2.48
N ASN A 215 10.37 -14.24 -1.70
CA ASN A 215 9.41 -15.20 -1.17
C ASN A 215 8.78 -14.78 0.17
N ASN A 216 9.10 -13.59 0.66
CA ASN A 216 8.60 -13.08 1.93
C ASN A 216 8.04 -11.65 1.79
N ILE A 217 7.16 -11.44 0.81
CA ILE A 217 6.50 -10.17 0.56
C ILE A 217 5.14 -10.15 1.26
N THR A 218 4.95 -9.20 2.15
CA THR A 218 3.65 -8.87 2.76
C THR A 218 3.04 -7.71 2.00
N VAL A 219 1.84 -7.89 1.45
CA VAL A 219 1.08 -6.76 0.91
C VAL A 219 0.18 -6.20 2.00
N PHE A 220 0.19 -4.87 2.17
CA PHE A 220 -0.67 -4.23 3.16
C PHE A 220 -1.22 -2.90 2.66
N GLY A 221 -2.41 -2.54 3.13
CA GLY A 221 -3.06 -1.32 2.69
C GLY A 221 -4.27 -0.98 3.54
N GLN A 222 -4.70 0.27 3.44
CA GLN A 222 -5.79 0.83 4.22
C GLN A 222 -6.92 1.31 3.29
N SER A 223 -8.20 1.18 3.71
CA SER A 223 -9.36 1.66 2.92
C SER A 223 -9.41 1.04 1.52
N ALA A 224 -9.39 1.84 0.46
CA ALA A 224 -9.27 1.36 -0.91
C ALA A 224 -7.99 0.52 -1.12
N GLY A 225 -6.88 0.86 -0.43
CA GLY A 225 -5.67 0.05 -0.42
C GLY A 225 -5.88 -1.33 0.21
N ALA A 226 -6.72 -1.44 1.24
CA ALA A 226 -7.13 -2.73 1.80
C ALA A 226 -7.98 -3.54 0.80
N GLY A 227 -8.87 -2.88 0.06
CA GLY A 227 -9.58 -3.49 -1.07
C GLY A 227 -8.63 -3.96 -2.17
N SER A 228 -7.56 -3.20 -2.43
CA SER A 228 -6.47 -3.58 -3.35
C SER A 228 -5.71 -4.82 -2.88
N VAL A 229 -5.38 -4.90 -1.58
CA VAL A 229 -4.75 -6.09 -0.98
C VAL A 229 -5.61 -7.34 -1.23
N GLN A 230 -6.92 -7.23 -1.02
CA GLN A 230 -7.85 -8.32 -1.28
C GLN A 230 -7.96 -8.64 -2.78
N ALA A 231 -7.98 -7.62 -3.65
CA ALA A 231 -7.97 -7.82 -5.10
C ALA A 231 -6.69 -8.52 -5.57
N LEU A 232 -5.52 -8.16 -5.03
CA LEU A 232 -4.27 -8.88 -5.31
C LEU A 232 -4.33 -10.34 -4.83
N CYS A 233 -4.89 -10.60 -3.64
CA CYS A 233 -5.08 -11.97 -3.17
C CYS A 233 -6.09 -12.77 -4.02
N ALA A 234 -7.05 -12.09 -4.64
CA ALA A 234 -8.05 -12.70 -5.53
C ALA A 234 -7.54 -12.91 -6.96
N SER A 235 -6.55 -12.11 -7.39
CA SER A 235 -6.07 -12.10 -8.77
C SER A 235 -5.11 -13.25 -9.09
N PRO A 236 -5.27 -13.92 -10.22
CA PRO A 236 -4.29 -14.90 -10.69
C PRO A 236 -2.92 -14.27 -11.01
N TYR A 237 -2.85 -12.96 -11.27
CA TYR A 237 -1.64 -12.24 -11.65
C TYR A 237 -0.65 -11.99 -10.51
N SER A 238 -1.10 -12.08 -9.26
CA SER A 238 -0.25 -11.96 -8.06
C SER A 238 0.01 -13.30 -7.37
N ARG A 239 -0.55 -14.40 -7.94
CA ARG A 239 -0.43 -15.73 -7.35
C ARG A 239 1.03 -16.15 -7.19
N GLY A 240 1.37 -16.60 -5.97
CA GLY A 240 2.72 -17.06 -5.62
C GLY A 240 3.71 -15.95 -5.24
N MET A 241 3.33 -14.67 -5.38
CA MET A 241 4.18 -13.54 -4.99
C MET A 241 3.81 -12.96 -3.62
N VAL A 242 2.58 -13.16 -3.16
CA VAL A 242 2.12 -12.68 -1.86
C VAL A 242 2.33 -13.77 -0.81
N ALA A 243 3.16 -13.49 0.20
CA ALA A 243 3.44 -14.41 1.30
C ALA A 243 2.55 -14.14 2.53
N LYS A 244 2.06 -12.91 2.71
CA LYS A 244 1.17 -12.48 3.81
C LYS A 244 0.36 -11.26 3.38
N ALA A 245 -0.78 -11.03 4.03
CA ALA A 245 -1.63 -9.89 3.71
C ALA A 245 -2.18 -9.22 4.97
N ILE A 246 -2.14 -7.85 4.97
CA ILE A 246 -2.77 -7.04 6.02
C ILE A 246 -3.79 -6.11 5.37
N SER A 247 -5.04 -6.21 5.77
CA SER A 247 -6.15 -5.41 5.27
C SER A 247 -6.69 -4.51 6.39
N MET A 248 -6.51 -3.20 6.24
CA MET A 248 -6.82 -2.19 7.26
C MET A 248 -8.05 -1.39 6.82
N SER A 249 -9.13 -1.43 7.57
CA SER A 249 -10.37 -0.66 7.31
C SER A 249 -10.98 -0.87 5.92
N GLY A 250 -11.03 -2.11 5.43
CA GLY A 250 -11.58 -2.34 4.09
C GLY A 250 -11.89 -3.79 3.73
N GLY A 251 -11.93 -4.69 4.70
CA GLY A 251 -11.96 -6.08 4.37
C GLY A 251 -12.79 -7.04 5.22
N GLY A 252 -12.63 -8.31 4.89
CA GLY A 252 -13.37 -9.42 5.46
C GLY A 252 -14.31 -10.07 4.44
N LEU A 253 -15.17 -10.99 4.89
CA LEU A 253 -16.24 -11.51 4.06
C LEU A 253 -17.41 -10.54 4.07
N SER A 254 -17.67 -9.90 2.94
CA SER A 254 -18.79 -8.98 2.81
C SER A 254 -19.56 -9.21 1.52
N ASP A 255 -20.82 -9.57 1.65
CA ASP A 255 -21.76 -9.66 0.53
C ASP A 255 -22.45 -8.30 0.23
N ARG A 256 -22.10 -7.24 1.02
CA ARG A 256 -22.69 -5.90 0.87
C ARG A 256 -22.21 -5.15 -0.36
N ARG A 257 -21.11 -5.59 -0.97
CA ARG A 257 -20.57 -5.02 -2.20
C ARG A 257 -20.34 -6.16 -3.19
N PRO A 258 -21.39 -6.60 -3.91
CA PRO A 258 -21.21 -7.51 -5.01
C PRO A 258 -20.23 -6.89 -6.02
N GLY A 259 -19.42 -7.73 -6.65
CA GLY A 259 -18.53 -7.27 -7.70
C GLY A 259 -19.32 -6.58 -8.81
N ILE A 260 -18.81 -5.48 -9.31
CA ILE A 260 -19.40 -4.78 -10.45
C ILE A 260 -18.95 -5.51 -11.72
N PRO A 261 -19.87 -6.06 -12.53
CA PRO A 261 -19.50 -6.65 -13.82
C PRO A 261 -18.93 -5.60 -14.77
N LEU A 262 -17.90 -5.97 -15.53
CA LEU A 262 -17.26 -5.11 -16.51
C LEU A 262 -18.28 -4.45 -17.47
N ASP A 263 -19.20 -5.23 -18.05
CA ASP A 263 -20.18 -4.70 -19.02
C ASP A 263 -21.08 -3.63 -18.40
N THR A 264 -21.50 -3.81 -17.15
CA THR A 264 -22.32 -2.82 -16.43
C THR A 264 -21.59 -1.47 -16.32
N ALA A 265 -20.33 -1.49 -15.93
CA ALA A 265 -19.53 -0.27 -15.79
C ALA A 265 -19.18 0.32 -17.16
N ALA A 266 -18.81 -0.52 -18.13
CA ALA A 266 -18.42 -0.09 -19.46
C ALA A 266 -19.59 0.62 -20.20
N PHE A 267 -20.82 0.10 -20.11
CA PHE A 267 -22.00 0.74 -20.70
C PHE A 267 -22.39 2.04 -19.98
N ALA A 268 -22.30 2.09 -18.64
CA ALA A 268 -22.57 3.33 -17.90
C ALA A 268 -21.58 4.45 -18.28
N ASN A 269 -20.31 4.12 -18.45
CA ASN A 269 -19.28 5.06 -18.84
C ASN A 269 -19.38 5.45 -20.34
N GLN A 270 -19.80 4.53 -21.20
CA GLN A 270 -20.12 4.83 -22.59
C GLN A 270 -21.26 5.84 -22.71
N GLU A 271 -22.32 5.69 -21.90
CA GLU A 271 -23.44 6.64 -21.87
C GLU A 271 -22.95 8.06 -21.52
N MET A 272 -22.00 8.18 -20.57
CA MET A 272 -21.39 9.47 -20.23
C MET A 272 -20.61 10.06 -21.41
N MET A 273 -19.76 9.28 -22.09
CA MET A 273 -18.98 9.77 -23.24
C MET A 273 -19.90 10.17 -24.43
N ALA A 274 -20.91 9.37 -24.72
CA ALA A 274 -21.87 9.64 -25.77
C ALA A 274 -22.69 10.93 -25.51
N HIS A 275 -22.95 11.28 -24.25
CA HIS A 275 -23.62 12.53 -23.88
C HIS A 275 -22.85 13.78 -24.35
N PHE A 276 -21.54 13.68 -24.58
CA PHE A 276 -20.67 14.74 -25.07
C PHE A 276 -20.17 14.49 -26.52
N ASP A 277 -20.81 13.60 -27.25
CA ASP A 277 -20.45 13.23 -28.64
C ASP A 277 -19.01 12.65 -28.76
N ILE A 278 -18.47 12.07 -27.70
CA ILE A 278 -17.16 11.38 -27.69
C ILE A 278 -17.40 9.91 -28.06
N ASN A 279 -17.03 9.52 -29.29
CA ASN A 279 -17.39 8.23 -29.88
C ASN A 279 -16.20 7.44 -30.45
N SER A 280 -14.96 7.93 -30.25
CA SER A 280 -13.74 7.25 -30.70
C SER A 280 -12.65 7.25 -29.62
N LEU A 281 -11.70 6.31 -29.72
CA LEU A 281 -10.53 6.25 -28.83
C LEU A 281 -9.66 7.49 -28.95
N ASP A 282 -9.46 8.01 -30.16
CA ASP A 282 -8.67 9.23 -30.39
C ASP A 282 -9.28 10.43 -29.67
N GLN A 283 -10.62 10.61 -29.79
CA GLN A 283 -11.31 11.64 -29.04
C GLN A 283 -11.16 11.46 -27.52
N MET A 284 -11.34 10.23 -27.03
CA MET A 284 -11.18 9.94 -25.59
C MET A 284 -9.76 10.24 -25.12
N ARG A 285 -8.72 9.82 -25.86
CA ARG A 285 -7.31 10.03 -25.51
C ARG A 285 -6.85 11.47 -25.63
N SER A 286 -7.50 12.27 -26.46
CA SER A 286 -7.19 13.70 -26.59
C SER A 286 -7.70 14.54 -25.42
N LEU A 287 -8.62 14.01 -24.58
CA LEU A 287 -9.16 14.74 -23.45
C LEU A 287 -8.10 14.90 -22.33
N THR A 288 -8.00 16.10 -21.82
CA THR A 288 -7.22 16.40 -20.62
C THR A 288 -7.96 15.92 -19.36
N PHE A 289 -7.25 15.82 -18.24
CA PHE A 289 -7.85 15.52 -16.95
C PHE A 289 -8.95 16.52 -16.57
N ASP A 290 -8.71 17.82 -16.81
CA ASP A 290 -9.67 18.88 -16.47
C ASP A 290 -10.93 18.81 -17.31
N GLU A 291 -10.79 18.51 -18.62
CA GLU A 291 -11.94 18.29 -19.50
C GLU A 291 -12.75 17.08 -19.04
N MET A 292 -12.13 15.92 -18.81
CA MET A 292 -12.81 14.73 -18.33
C MET A 292 -13.51 14.96 -16.98
N THR A 293 -12.87 15.67 -16.06
CA THR A 293 -13.43 16.00 -14.75
C THR A 293 -14.62 16.96 -14.89
N SER A 294 -14.51 17.96 -15.75
CA SER A 294 -15.58 18.93 -16.03
C SER A 294 -16.77 18.25 -16.70
N MET A 295 -16.53 17.39 -17.69
CA MET A 295 -17.56 16.57 -18.35
C MET A 295 -18.27 15.67 -17.32
N THR A 296 -17.51 15.01 -16.45
CA THR A 296 -18.06 14.16 -15.40
C THR A 296 -18.98 14.96 -14.46
N ARG A 297 -18.55 16.14 -14.02
CA ARG A 297 -19.36 17.02 -13.16
C ARG A 297 -20.65 17.48 -13.87
N ALA A 298 -20.55 17.90 -15.12
CA ALA A 298 -21.69 18.32 -15.93
C ALA A 298 -22.68 17.18 -16.15
N TYR A 299 -22.18 15.97 -16.48
CA TYR A 299 -23.01 14.78 -16.65
C TYR A 299 -23.78 14.42 -15.36
N VAL A 300 -23.10 14.44 -14.21
CA VAL A 300 -23.75 14.19 -12.91
C VAL A 300 -24.80 15.25 -12.60
N ALA A 301 -24.51 16.52 -12.86
CA ALA A 301 -25.43 17.62 -12.59
C ALA A 301 -26.73 17.53 -13.41
N VAL A 302 -26.64 17.09 -14.69
CA VAL A 302 -27.78 16.98 -15.59
C VAL A 302 -28.55 15.67 -15.39
N THR A 303 -27.85 14.56 -15.23
CA THR A 303 -28.47 13.23 -15.27
C THR A 303 -28.66 12.59 -13.88
N GLY A 304 -27.95 13.06 -12.86
CA GLY A 304 -27.84 12.41 -11.55
C GLY A 304 -27.02 11.12 -11.57
N LYS A 305 -26.58 10.64 -12.73
CA LYS A 305 -25.78 9.42 -12.88
C LYS A 305 -24.29 9.73 -12.69
N ARG A 306 -23.54 8.75 -12.19
CA ARG A 306 -22.09 8.86 -11.98
C ARG A 306 -21.35 7.79 -12.78
N PRO A 307 -20.17 8.10 -13.34
CA PRO A 307 -19.31 7.06 -13.91
C PRO A 307 -18.91 6.05 -12.84
N MET A 308 -18.76 4.80 -13.24
CA MET A 308 -18.32 3.71 -12.37
C MET A 308 -16.79 3.62 -12.44
N LEU A 309 -16.12 4.08 -11.37
CA LEU A 309 -14.67 4.16 -11.27
C LEU A 309 -14.20 3.35 -10.04
N SER A 310 -14.34 2.03 -10.12
CA SER A 310 -14.04 1.09 -9.02
C SER A 310 -13.53 -0.22 -9.61
N PRO A 311 -12.90 -1.09 -8.82
CA PRO A 311 -12.56 -2.45 -9.24
C PRO A 311 -13.76 -3.20 -9.83
N LEU A 312 -13.52 -3.93 -10.92
CA LEU A 312 -14.53 -4.63 -11.71
C LEU A 312 -14.24 -6.12 -11.75
N ILE A 313 -15.30 -6.95 -11.82
CA ILE A 313 -15.17 -8.36 -12.18
C ILE A 313 -15.15 -8.43 -13.71
N ASP A 314 -13.98 -8.73 -14.26
CA ASP A 314 -13.69 -8.73 -15.69
C ASP A 314 -13.35 -10.14 -16.25
N ASN A 315 -13.39 -11.15 -15.38
CA ASN A 315 -13.02 -12.56 -15.67
C ASN A 315 -11.57 -12.72 -16.23
N TYR A 316 -10.75 -11.70 -16.12
CA TYR A 316 -9.35 -11.71 -16.54
C TYR A 316 -8.43 -11.36 -15.38
N PHE A 317 -8.46 -10.11 -14.90
CA PHE A 317 -7.69 -9.67 -13.72
C PHE A 317 -8.38 -10.07 -12.42
N LEU A 318 -9.70 -9.92 -12.33
CA LEU A 318 -10.54 -10.39 -11.22
C LEU A 318 -11.61 -11.34 -11.74
N THR A 319 -11.55 -12.60 -11.33
CA THR A 319 -12.51 -13.65 -11.69
C THR A 319 -13.71 -13.71 -10.74
N GLY A 320 -13.61 -13.05 -9.60
CA GLY A 320 -14.64 -12.94 -8.57
C GLY A 320 -14.22 -11.95 -7.49
N THR A 321 -15.10 -11.64 -6.57
CA THR A 321 -14.77 -10.87 -5.38
C THR A 321 -13.88 -11.69 -4.43
N PHE A 322 -13.10 -11.02 -3.59
CA PHE A 322 -12.33 -11.71 -2.55
C PHE A 322 -13.20 -12.59 -1.66
N SER A 323 -14.42 -12.14 -1.32
CA SER A 323 -15.38 -12.90 -0.51
C SER A 323 -15.84 -14.19 -1.19
N GLU A 324 -16.15 -14.14 -2.48
CA GLU A 324 -16.54 -15.32 -3.25
C GLU A 324 -15.40 -16.32 -3.34
N LEU A 325 -14.20 -15.87 -3.73
CA LEU A 325 -13.02 -16.70 -3.88
C LEU A 325 -12.49 -17.25 -2.55
N ALA A 326 -12.66 -16.52 -1.44
CA ALA A 326 -12.35 -17.03 -0.11
C ALA A 326 -13.27 -18.17 0.30
N LYS A 327 -14.58 -18.06 0.02
CA LYS A 327 -15.58 -19.13 0.32
C LYS A 327 -15.32 -20.41 -0.48
N THR A 328 -14.73 -20.30 -1.67
CA THR A 328 -14.35 -21.45 -2.52
C THR A 328 -12.90 -21.89 -2.33
N ASN A 329 -12.18 -21.28 -1.38
CA ASN A 329 -10.77 -21.55 -1.08
C ASN A 329 -9.83 -21.30 -2.29
N GLU A 330 -10.14 -20.29 -3.10
CA GLU A 330 -9.36 -19.87 -4.28
C GLU A 330 -8.41 -18.68 -4.02
N ILE A 331 -8.41 -18.16 -2.78
CA ILE A 331 -7.43 -17.17 -2.32
C ILE A 331 -6.13 -17.86 -1.85
N PRO A 332 -4.98 -17.15 -1.78
CA PRO A 332 -3.73 -17.71 -1.28
C PRO A 332 -3.85 -18.25 0.15
N ASP A 333 -3.26 -19.42 0.39
CA ASP A 333 -3.20 -20.03 1.72
C ASP A 333 -2.00 -19.48 2.51
N ILE A 334 -2.16 -18.25 3.02
CA ILE A 334 -1.15 -17.46 3.71
C ILE A 334 -1.69 -16.92 5.04
N PRO A 335 -0.83 -16.42 5.95
CA PRO A 335 -1.28 -15.64 7.10
C PRO A 335 -1.97 -14.34 6.70
N TYR A 336 -3.06 -14.00 7.40
CA TYR A 336 -3.82 -12.78 7.21
C TYR A 336 -3.95 -11.98 8.51
N MET A 337 -3.95 -10.65 8.39
CA MET A 337 -4.31 -9.74 9.47
C MET A 337 -5.37 -8.76 8.96
N PHE A 338 -6.49 -8.65 9.67
CA PHE A 338 -7.58 -7.74 9.34
C PHE A 338 -7.90 -6.86 10.54
N GLY A 339 -8.22 -5.61 10.28
CA GLY A 339 -8.71 -4.74 11.34
C GLY A 339 -9.35 -3.47 10.82
N TYR A 340 -9.84 -2.67 11.75
CA TYR A 340 -10.52 -1.41 11.47
C TYR A 340 -10.43 -0.48 12.69
N THR A 341 -10.83 0.78 12.52
CA THR A 341 -10.86 1.78 13.58
C THR A 341 -12.24 1.84 14.26
N ALA A 342 -12.29 2.16 15.55
CA ALA A 342 -13.55 2.14 16.30
C ALA A 342 -14.59 3.15 15.78
N ASN A 343 -14.17 4.27 15.20
CA ASN A 343 -15.04 5.27 14.57
C ASN A 343 -14.90 5.22 13.02
N ASP A 344 -14.79 4.03 12.46
CA ASP A 344 -14.65 3.82 11.01
C ASP A 344 -15.93 4.23 10.24
N MET A 345 -15.82 4.25 8.89
CA MET A 345 -16.98 4.53 8.02
C MET A 345 -18.11 3.51 8.19
N PHE A 346 -17.75 2.25 8.51
CA PHE A 346 -18.67 1.13 8.67
C PHE A 346 -18.19 0.20 9.79
N ASP A 347 -19.12 -0.48 10.45
CA ASP A 347 -18.79 -1.60 11.32
C ASP A 347 -18.33 -2.81 10.46
N MET A 348 -17.12 -3.27 10.69
CA MET A 348 -16.50 -4.36 9.97
C MET A 348 -16.32 -5.62 10.83
N ALA A 349 -16.72 -5.57 12.12
CA ALA A 349 -16.49 -6.67 13.05
C ALA A 349 -17.01 -8.01 12.53
N GLN A 350 -18.26 -8.03 12.04
CA GLN A 350 -18.88 -9.26 11.52
C GLN A 350 -18.14 -9.80 10.30
N ALA A 351 -17.83 -8.93 9.32
CA ALA A 351 -17.17 -9.35 8.08
C ALA A 351 -15.75 -9.88 8.33
N ILE A 352 -14.99 -9.25 9.23
CA ILE A 352 -13.67 -9.69 9.65
C ILE A 352 -13.76 -10.99 10.44
N GLY A 353 -14.69 -11.07 11.40
CA GLY A 353 -14.91 -12.27 12.20
C GLY A 353 -15.28 -13.48 11.34
N ASP A 354 -16.17 -13.31 10.36
CA ASP A 354 -16.58 -14.39 9.45
C ASP A 354 -15.42 -14.86 8.56
N PHE A 355 -14.57 -13.92 8.09
CA PHE A 355 -13.36 -14.29 7.37
C PHE A 355 -12.39 -15.09 8.25
N CYS A 356 -12.11 -14.61 9.46
CA CYS A 356 -11.20 -15.30 10.38
C CYS A 356 -11.72 -16.70 10.78
N LYS A 357 -13.05 -16.87 10.99
CA LYS A 357 -13.66 -18.16 11.21
C LYS A 357 -13.48 -19.11 10.02
N LEU A 358 -13.77 -18.62 8.82
CA LEU A 358 -13.57 -19.39 7.60
C LEU A 358 -12.12 -19.87 7.49
N ARG A 359 -11.13 -18.98 7.76
CA ARG A 359 -9.71 -19.36 7.73
C ARG A 359 -9.37 -20.40 8.79
N ALA A 360 -9.89 -20.28 10.02
CA ALA A 360 -9.68 -21.25 11.08
C ALA A 360 -10.26 -22.64 10.76
N GLU A 361 -11.24 -22.73 9.85
CA GLU A 361 -11.87 -23.97 9.40
C GLU A 361 -11.18 -24.57 8.16
N THR A 362 -10.59 -23.74 7.31
CA THR A 362 -10.11 -24.15 5.97
C THR A 362 -8.60 -24.11 5.82
N SER A 363 -7.85 -23.66 6.83
CA SER A 363 -6.40 -23.47 6.74
C SER A 363 -5.69 -23.63 8.07
N ASP A 364 -4.44 -24.12 8.02
CA ASP A 364 -3.50 -24.11 9.14
C ASP A 364 -2.75 -22.76 9.29
N LYS A 365 -2.94 -21.84 8.36
CA LYS A 365 -2.31 -20.51 8.42
C LYS A 365 -3.15 -19.59 9.30
N PRO A 366 -2.49 -18.84 10.25
CA PRO A 366 -3.22 -18.02 11.20
C PRO A 366 -3.89 -16.81 10.55
N ALA A 367 -5.04 -16.43 11.09
CA ALA A 367 -5.64 -15.13 10.87
C ALA A 367 -5.68 -14.35 12.18
N PHE A 368 -5.46 -13.03 12.10
CA PHE A 368 -5.47 -12.12 13.24
C PHE A 368 -6.49 -11.02 12.98
N ALA A 369 -7.19 -10.61 14.04
CA ALA A 369 -8.17 -9.53 13.96
C ALA A 369 -7.86 -8.45 14.99
N TYR A 370 -8.04 -7.15 14.61
CA TYR A 370 -7.86 -6.03 15.54
C TYR A 370 -8.92 -4.94 15.36
N ILE A 371 -9.08 -4.15 16.42
CA ILE A 371 -9.76 -2.87 16.41
C ILE A 371 -8.85 -1.81 17.02
N PHE A 372 -8.64 -0.72 16.29
CA PHE A 372 -7.93 0.45 16.80
C PHE A 372 -8.94 1.38 17.47
N SER A 373 -8.84 1.54 18.79
CA SER A 373 -9.84 2.22 19.63
C SER A 373 -9.36 3.56 20.19
N ARG A 374 -8.08 3.91 19.97
CA ARG A 374 -7.52 5.17 20.46
C ARG A 374 -8.30 6.37 19.93
N GLN A 375 -8.95 7.10 20.83
CA GLN A 375 -9.56 8.37 20.51
C GLN A 375 -8.47 9.41 20.34
N LEU A 376 -8.19 9.85 19.10
CA LEU A 376 -7.06 10.73 18.84
C LEU A 376 -7.18 12.05 19.62
N PRO A 377 -6.08 12.57 20.19
CA PRO A 377 -6.11 13.80 20.95
C PRO A 377 -6.28 15.02 20.04
N GLY A 378 -6.78 16.13 20.58
CA GLY A 378 -6.88 17.44 19.91
C GLY A 378 -8.28 17.84 19.47
N ASP A 379 -9.17 16.87 19.20
CA ASP A 379 -10.57 17.09 18.87
C ASP A 379 -11.45 15.88 19.22
N ASP A 380 -12.75 15.92 18.90
CA ASP A 380 -13.71 14.85 19.15
C ASP A 380 -13.87 13.90 17.95
N SER A 381 -12.93 13.84 17.03
CA SER A 381 -13.02 12.99 15.83
C SER A 381 -12.90 11.50 16.13
N GLY A 382 -12.38 11.15 17.29
CA GLY A 382 -12.27 9.78 17.78
C GLY A 382 -11.17 8.97 17.06
N ALA A 383 -11.36 7.65 17.04
CA ALA A 383 -10.57 6.71 16.24
C ALA A 383 -11.16 6.67 14.83
N PHE A 384 -11.06 7.77 14.08
CA PHE A 384 -11.68 7.94 12.77
C PHE A 384 -11.01 7.04 11.72
N HIS A 385 -11.68 6.85 10.58
CA HIS A 385 -11.15 6.09 9.45
C HIS A 385 -9.76 6.58 9.04
N SER A 386 -8.77 5.70 8.99
CA SER A 386 -7.34 5.95 8.71
C SER A 386 -6.51 6.51 9.88
N SER A 387 -7.08 6.72 11.07
CA SER A 387 -6.33 7.28 12.21
C SER A 387 -5.19 6.40 12.71
N ASP A 388 -5.25 5.09 12.46
CA ASP A 388 -4.20 4.11 12.77
C ASP A 388 -2.94 4.26 11.91
N LEU A 389 -2.99 5.02 10.80
CA LEU A 389 -1.83 5.28 9.95
C LEU A 389 -0.74 6.06 10.68
N TRP A 390 -1.10 7.06 11.50
CA TRP A 390 -0.14 7.78 12.33
C TRP A 390 0.74 6.86 13.17
N TYR A 391 0.18 5.74 13.63
CA TYR A 391 0.83 4.79 14.53
C TYR A 391 1.67 3.75 13.78
N ILE A 392 1.15 3.16 12.71
CA ILE A 392 1.90 2.13 11.95
C ILE A 392 3.06 2.69 11.14
N PHE A 393 3.06 4.02 10.88
CA PHE A 393 4.17 4.72 10.24
C PHE A 393 4.98 5.58 11.22
N HIS A 394 4.54 5.69 12.47
CA HIS A 394 5.22 6.52 13.49
C HIS A 394 5.50 7.94 12.99
N SER A 395 4.55 8.54 12.33
CA SER A 395 4.70 9.78 11.58
C SER A 395 4.17 11.01 12.33
N PHE A 396 4.06 10.95 13.66
CA PHE A 396 3.51 11.99 14.55
C PHE A 396 4.13 13.37 14.35
N ARG A 397 5.40 13.44 13.91
CA ARG A 397 6.12 14.70 13.62
C ARG A 397 5.44 15.57 12.56
N HIS A 398 4.60 14.97 11.72
CA HIS A 398 3.83 15.67 10.68
C HIS A 398 2.44 16.09 11.14
N SER A 399 1.98 15.60 12.29
CA SER A 399 0.63 15.86 12.80
C SER A 399 0.56 17.16 13.62
N TRP A 400 -0.62 17.76 13.63
CA TRP A 400 -0.96 18.87 14.50
C TRP A 400 -1.45 18.41 15.88
N ARG A 401 -1.75 17.11 16.05
CA ARG A 401 -2.34 16.53 17.25
C ARG A 401 -1.34 16.45 18.39
N PRO A 402 -1.75 16.76 19.63
CA PRO A 402 -0.87 16.70 20.81
C PRO A 402 -0.76 15.26 21.33
N PHE A 403 -0.09 14.39 20.56
CA PHE A 403 0.20 13.03 21.00
C PHE A 403 1.03 13.01 22.29
N ASN A 404 0.79 12.01 23.15
CA ASN A 404 1.46 11.85 24.44
C ASN A 404 2.37 10.59 24.47
N SER A 405 2.93 10.29 25.64
CA SER A 405 3.81 9.11 25.83
C SER A 405 3.08 7.79 25.61
N GLY A 406 1.80 7.70 25.88
CA GLY A 406 0.98 6.53 25.60
C GLY A 406 0.78 6.31 24.11
N ASP A 407 0.60 7.38 23.33
CA ASP A 407 0.53 7.32 21.86
C ASP A 407 1.86 6.83 21.28
N GLU A 408 2.98 7.37 21.79
CA GLU A 408 4.33 6.92 21.39
C GLU A 408 4.53 5.43 21.67
N ALA A 409 4.19 4.97 22.89
CA ALA A 409 4.31 3.56 23.27
C ALA A 409 3.41 2.65 22.42
N LEU A 410 2.16 3.09 22.11
CA LEU A 410 1.24 2.37 21.25
C LEU A 410 1.80 2.25 19.82
N SER A 411 2.33 3.35 19.26
CA SER A 411 2.92 3.37 17.94
C SER A 411 4.10 2.41 17.82
N GLN A 412 5.05 2.45 18.78
CA GLN A 412 6.19 1.54 18.79
C GLN A 412 5.74 0.07 18.84
N LYS A 413 4.72 -0.24 19.64
CA LYS A 413 4.19 -1.60 19.73
C LYS A 413 3.44 -2.04 18.48
N MET A 414 2.68 -1.14 17.86
CA MET A 414 2.01 -1.42 16.59
C MET A 414 3.04 -1.69 15.48
N LEU A 415 4.09 -0.87 15.38
CA LEU A 415 5.20 -1.12 14.47
C LEU A 415 5.83 -2.50 14.70
N ASP A 416 6.04 -2.89 15.95
CA ASP A 416 6.57 -4.22 16.28
C ASP A 416 5.61 -5.32 15.82
N PHE A 417 4.30 -5.17 16.03
CA PHE A 417 3.30 -6.14 15.59
C PHE A 417 3.27 -6.28 14.06
N TRP A 418 3.25 -5.16 13.32
CA TRP A 418 3.21 -5.18 11.85
C TRP A 418 4.51 -5.72 11.25
N THR A 419 5.67 -5.30 11.76
CA THR A 419 6.97 -5.78 11.27
C THR A 419 7.23 -7.24 11.65
N ASN A 420 6.79 -7.70 12.82
CA ASN A 420 6.83 -9.12 13.19
C ASN A 420 5.90 -9.95 12.30
N PHE A 421 4.67 -9.47 12.04
CA PHE A 421 3.78 -10.14 11.11
C PHE A 421 4.40 -10.23 9.70
N ALA A 422 5.00 -9.16 9.21
CA ALA A 422 5.70 -9.16 7.92
C ALA A 422 6.86 -10.18 7.91
N ARG A 423 7.55 -10.36 9.02
CA ARG A 423 8.67 -11.30 9.14
C ARG A 423 8.21 -12.75 9.30
N TYR A 424 7.28 -13.00 10.21
CA TYR A 424 6.97 -14.35 10.70
C TYR A 424 5.56 -14.83 10.37
N GLY A 425 4.64 -13.96 9.90
CA GLY A 425 3.21 -14.23 9.80
C GLY A 425 2.52 -14.28 11.18
N ASN A 426 3.18 -13.74 12.21
CA ASN A 426 2.73 -13.70 13.59
C ASN A 426 3.12 -12.34 14.20
N PRO A 427 2.17 -11.54 14.70
CA PRO A 427 2.47 -10.21 15.26
C PRO A 427 3.31 -10.25 16.53
N ASN A 428 3.31 -11.35 17.26
CA ASN A 428 4.13 -11.49 18.49
C ASN A 428 5.62 -11.74 18.20
N GLY A 429 5.97 -12.16 16.98
CA GLY A 429 7.34 -12.59 16.68
C GLY A 429 7.74 -13.81 17.51
N ASN A 430 8.92 -13.69 18.19
CA ASN A 430 9.45 -14.71 19.08
C ASN A 430 9.20 -14.37 20.57
N ALA A 431 8.44 -13.30 20.85
CA ALA A 431 8.11 -12.90 22.21
C ALA A 431 6.92 -13.68 22.77
N GLU A 432 6.58 -13.42 24.04
CA GLU A 432 5.36 -13.95 24.66
C GLU A 432 4.11 -13.58 23.83
N THR A 433 3.17 -14.52 23.72
CA THR A 433 1.95 -14.33 22.95
C THR A 433 1.02 -13.36 23.66
N VAL A 434 0.98 -12.12 23.20
CA VAL A 434 0.03 -11.08 23.62
C VAL A 434 -1.19 -11.05 22.71
N TRP A 435 -0.97 -11.29 21.43
CA TRP A 435 -2.00 -11.29 20.39
C TRP A 435 -2.15 -12.71 19.80
N PRO A 436 -3.03 -13.56 20.35
CA PRO A 436 -3.30 -14.89 19.80
C PRO A 436 -4.02 -14.80 18.45
N ALA A 437 -3.80 -15.82 17.61
CA ALA A 437 -4.55 -15.97 16.39
C ALA A 437 -6.06 -16.15 16.70
N TYR A 438 -6.88 -15.65 15.79
CA TYR A 438 -8.33 -15.83 15.84
C TYR A 438 -8.65 -17.31 15.56
N THR A 439 -9.42 -17.94 16.45
CA THR A 439 -9.86 -19.33 16.31
C THR A 439 -11.33 -19.46 16.69
N ASN A 440 -11.97 -20.55 16.29
CA ASN A 440 -13.38 -20.81 16.70
C ASN A 440 -13.52 -20.98 18.22
N ALA A 441 -12.47 -21.43 18.91
CA ALA A 441 -12.45 -21.53 20.38
C ALA A 441 -12.13 -20.19 21.06
N SER A 442 -11.46 -19.27 20.36
CA SER A 442 -11.12 -17.93 20.86
C SER A 442 -11.33 -16.89 19.76
N PRO A 443 -12.60 -16.52 19.45
CA PRO A 443 -12.94 -15.60 18.38
C PRO A 443 -12.75 -14.15 18.82
N LYS A 444 -11.49 -13.73 19.05
CA LYS A 444 -11.18 -12.44 19.69
C LYS A 444 -10.41 -11.50 18.78
N PHE A 445 -10.72 -10.22 18.93
CA PHE A 445 -10.02 -9.08 18.34
C PHE A 445 -9.03 -8.51 19.36
N MET A 446 -7.86 -8.13 18.91
CA MET A 446 -6.94 -7.29 19.67
C MET A 446 -7.47 -5.85 19.69
N VAL A 447 -7.66 -5.29 20.87
CA VAL A 447 -7.96 -3.87 21.06
C VAL A 447 -6.65 -3.12 21.25
N LEU A 448 -6.42 -2.11 20.40
CA LEU A 448 -5.27 -1.23 20.41
C LEU A 448 -5.72 0.15 20.88
N ASP A 449 -5.30 0.56 22.09
CA ASP A 449 -5.80 1.80 22.72
C ASP A 449 -4.73 2.44 23.63
N VAL A 450 -5.04 3.60 24.16
CA VAL A 450 -4.26 4.33 25.17
C VAL A 450 -5.18 4.71 26.31
N ASP A 451 -4.78 4.39 27.55
CA ASP A 451 -5.43 4.87 28.76
C ASP A 451 -4.47 5.85 29.48
N GLY A 452 -4.86 7.12 29.53
CA GLY A 452 -3.99 8.18 30.03
C GLY A 452 -2.71 8.32 29.21
N GLU A 453 -1.59 7.92 29.82
CA GLU A 453 -0.23 7.93 29.22
C GLU A 453 0.32 6.51 28.98
N GLU A 454 -0.53 5.49 29.05
CA GLU A 454 -0.14 4.10 28.89
C GLU A 454 -0.82 3.46 27.67
N ALA A 455 -0.04 2.78 26.83
CA ALA A 455 -0.57 1.96 25.75
C ALA A 455 -1.22 0.70 26.32
N THR A 456 -2.42 0.38 25.85
CA THR A 456 -3.18 -0.78 26.34
C THR A 456 -3.49 -1.77 25.23
N PHE A 457 -3.41 -3.06 25.59
CA PHE A 457 -3.62 -4.19 24.69
C PHE A 457 -4.53 -5.19 25.37
N SER A 458 -5.72 -5.40 24.83
CA SER A 458 -6.69 -6.33 25.40
C SER A 458 -7.38 -7.13 24.32
N MET A 459 -7.97 -8.27 24.68
CA MET A 459 -8.69 -9.14 23.76
C MET A 459 -10.17 -9.06 24.01
N THR A 460 -10.95 -8.83 22.96
CA THR A 460 -12.43 -8.78 23.03
C THR A 460 -13.07 -9.67 21.97
N ASP A 461 -14.19 -10.28 22.29
CA ASP A 461 -15.09 -10.98 21.36
C ASP A 461 -16.22 -10.07 20.82
N THR A 462 -16.35 -8.87 21.42
CA THR A 462 -17.35 -7.85 21.09
C THR A 462 -16.68 -6.50 20.83
N PRO A 463 -15.96 -6.34 19.68
CA PRO A 463 -15.33 -5.06 19.35
C PRO A 463 -16.40 -3.96 19.24
N GLU A 464 -16.17 -2.84 19.91
CA GLU A 464 -17.13 -1.75 19.98
C GLU A 464 -16.95 -0.79 18.79
N PHE A 465 -17.95 -0.77 17.89
CA PHE A 465 -18.04 0.24 16.83
C PHE A 465 -18.77 1.49 17.34
N LYS A 466 -18.14 2.65 17.18
CA LYS A 466 -18.68 3.96 17.57
C LYS A 466 -18.97 4.76 16.30
N ARG A 467 -20.25 5.06 16.04
CA ARG A 467 -20.61 5.83 14.83
C ARG A 467 -19.84 7.16 14.78
N PRO A 468 -19.15 7.48 13.66
CA PRO A 468 -18.40 8.74 13.52
C PRO A 468 -19.27 9.97 13.77
N ALA A 469 -18.70 10.99 14.41
CA ALA A 469 -19.40 12.25 14.68
C ALA A 469 -19.83 12.97 13.39
N SER A 470 -19.05 12.84 12.32
CA SER A 470 -19.34 13.38 10.98
C SER A 470 -20.54 12.74 10.26
N LEU A 471 -21.06 11.62 10.80
CA LEU A 471 -22.24 10.90 10.28
C LEU A 471 -23.45 11.01 11.23
N ARG A 472 -23.37 11.86 12.26
CA ARG A 472 -24.46 12.16 13.21
C ARG A 472 -25.27 13.38 12.80
#